data_e56fd7a02c0bd67741c95faaf92661e9
#
_entry.id   e56fd7a02c0bd67741c95faaf92661e9
#
_cell.length_a   1.000
_cell.length_b   1.000
_cell.length_c   1.000
_cell.angle_alpha   90.00
_cell.angle_beta   90.00
_cell.angle_gamma   90.00
#
_symmetry.space_group_name_H-M   'P 1'
#
loop_
_entity.id
_entity.type
_entity.pdbx_description
1 polymer ?
#
loop_
_entity_poly.entity_id
_entity_poly.type
_entity_poly.pdbx_seq_one_letter_code
_entity_poly.pdbx_strand_id
1 'polypeptide(L)'
;RRADKPSAGAGRDIYAWVQGGLIDFNSSYYSQRIGVEGSAYYVYKLGARDNMSTRWYLDGHESFGYVLGAIKIKPTENSRLKIGRFGTDYSYGSLPWRIPLIASSSQRTLPTASEGALGYLALTPNVEFWAMWRTRVFQWTDSTTGIRNEGVYNSKTGQYDHHRPRAFFAASWHDESSRYSIGGSQQNDVSRQVQGIFEKRIPLDDGYALKGELLGFYARLEGLSRSSTQPNETGLVSAQFTWSAPWGSLFASGGYLQHAMNGAVVDTDIGYPFSLSLDRNREGMQSWQAGVNYRVTPQLTMTFAPVVTRGYESSQRAVQIKGLGLLGAINYRIEEGPLEGMNIFLAADKGREKRDGSALGDRLNYWDVKMSIQYDFMLR
;
A
#
# COMPACT_ATOMS: atom_id res chain seq x y z
N ARG A 1 2.43 -15.79 6.79
CA ARG A 1 2.22 -15.15 8.10
C ARG A 1 1.78 -16.19 9.11
N ARG A 2 2.40 -16.22 10.29
CA ARG A 2 1.99 -17.06 11.41
C ARG A 2 1.71 -16.17 12.62
N ALA A 3 0.57 -16.37 13.26
CA ALA A 3 0.28 -15.86 14.59
C ALA A 3 0.18 -17.05 15.54
N ASP A 4 0.97 -17.04 16.61
CA ASP A 4 0.87 -18.07 17.65
C ASP A 4 -0.40 -17.84 18.47
N LYS A 5 -1.00 -18.93 18.96
CA LYS A 5 -2.30 -18.93 19.63
C LYS A 5 -2.50 -17.80 20.64
N PRO A 6 -3.66 -17.15 20.59
CA PRO A 6 -4.21 -16.55 21.78
C PRO A 6 -4.56 -17.65 22.80
N SER A 7 -4.41 -17.33 24.07
CA SER A 7 -4.84 -18.20 25.18
C SER A 7 -6.29 -18.66 25.01
N ALA A 8 -6.54 -19.88 25.41
CA ALA A 8 -7.76 -20.67 25.37
C ALA A 8 -9.06 -19.93 24.98
N GLY A 9 -9.58 -20.22 23.78
CA GLY A 9 -10.93 -19.90 23.36
C GLY A 9 -11.09 -19.12 22.07
N ALA A 10 -10.11 -18.38 21.62
CA ALA A 10 -10.21 -17.56 20.42
C ALA A 10 -9.20 -18.01 19.36
N GLY A 11 -9.69 -18.67 18.33
CA GLY A 11 -9.04 -18.76 17.04
C GLY A 11 -7.81 -19.70 16.95
N ARG A 12 -7.76 -20.41 15.86
CA ARG A 12 -6.58 -21.21 15.43
C ARG A 12 -5.46 -20.29 14.95
N ASP A 13 -4.20 -20.74 15.10
CA ASP A 13 -3.05 -20.08 14.49
C ASP A 13 -3.31 -19.77 13.02
N ILE A 14 -3.08 -18.54 12.62
CA ILE A 14 -3.15 -18.15 11.22
C ILE A 14 -1.82 -18.52 10.58
N TYR A 15 -1.87 -19.47 9.65
CA TYR A 15 -0.73 -19.89 8.85
C TYR A 15 -1.10 -19.83 7.38
N ALA A 16 -0.35 -19.06 6.60
CA ALA A 16 -0.49 -19.02 5.15
C ALA A 16 0.87 -18.96 4.48
N TRP A 17 1.08 -19.87 3.56
CA TRP A 17 2.22 -19.87 2.67
C TRP A 17 1.71 -19.90 1.23
N VAL A 18 1.88 -18.78 0.55
CA VAL A 18 1.30 -18.51 -0.77
C VAL A 18 2.38 -18.01 -1.72
N GLN A 19 2.21 -18.32 -3.00
CA GLN A 19 3.03 -17.86 -4.10
C GLN A 19 2.12 -17.20 -5.13
N GLY A 20 2.57 -16.12 -5.75
CA GLY A 20 1.94 -15.52 -6.90
C GLY A 20 2.98 -15.08 -7.91
N GLY A 21 2.56 -14.96 -9.15
CA GLY A 21 3.34 -14.40 -10.24
C GLY A 21 2.47 -13.49 -11.08
N LEU A 22 3.10 -12.49 -11.67
CA LEU A 22 2.47 -11.48 -12.52
C LEU A 22 3.33 -11.29 -13.76
N ILE A 23 2.70 -11.22 -14.91
CA ILE A 23 3.32 -10.84 -16.17
C ILE A 23 2.60 -9.61 -16.67
N ASP A 24 3.31 -8.50 -16.73
CA ASP A 24 2.79 -7.21 -17.22
C ASP A 24 3.25 -6.95 -18.64
N PHE A 25 2.33 -6.49 -19.46
CA PHE A 25 2.58 -6.00 -20.80
C PHE A 25 2.20 -4.52 -20.88
N ASN A 26 3.11 -3.70 -21.35
CA ASN A 26 2.89 -2.28 -21.53
C ASN A 26 3.43 -1.85 -22.90
N SER A 27 2.56 -1.66 -23.90
CA SER A 27 2.95 -1.24 -25.23
C SER A 27 3.50 0.20 -25.25
N SER A 28 4.34 0.51 -26.23
CA SER A 28 4.56 1.89 -26.64
C SER A 28 3.26 2.50 -27.22
N TYR A 29 3.30 3.79 -27.55
CA TYR A 29 2.16 4.47 -28.19
C TYR A 29 2.27 4.35 -29.71
N TYR A 30 1.32 3.65 -30.32
CA TYR A 30 1.13 3.65 -31.77
C TYR A 30 0.80 5.08 -32.25
N SER A 31 1.47 5.53 -33.31
CA SER A 31 1.39 6.91 -33.82
C SER A 31 1.50 7.97 -32.72
N GLN A 32 2.26 7.67 -31.65
CA GLN A 32 2.45 8.52 -30.48
C GLN A 32 1.13 8.86 -29.71
N ARG A 33 0.04 8.17 -29.99
CA ARG A 33 -1.30 8.51 -29.48
C ARG A 33 -1.97 7.43 -28.67
N ILE A 34 -1.90 6.18 -29.10
CA ILE A 34 -2.68 5.08 -28.53
C ILE A 34 -1.76 3.92 -28.17
N GLY A 35 -1.96 3.36 -27.00
CA GLY A 35 -1.28 2.16 -26.53
C GLY A 35 -2.20 1.30 -25.68
N VAL A 36 -1.71 0.16 -25.26
CA VAL A 36 -2.43 -0.75 -24.36
C VAL A 36 -1.54 -1.20 -23.21
N GLU A 37 -2.17 -1.53 -22.11
CA GLU A 37 -1.55 -2.25 -21.01
C GLU A 37 -2.40 -3.44 -20.62
N GLY A 38 -1.76 -4.51 -20.20
CA GLY A 38 -2.43 -5.71 -19.74
C GLY A 38 -1.55 -6.51 -18.82
N SER A 39 -2.14 -7.33 -17.96
CA SER A 39 -1.39 -8.27 -17.16
C SER A 39 -2.16 -9.54 -16.88
N ALA A 40 -1.42 -10.64 -16.78
CA ALA A 40 -1.91 -11.92 -16.31
C ALA A 40 -1.23 -12.26 -14.98
N TYR A 41 -1.97 -12.93 -14.10
CA TYR A 41 -1.45 -13.40 -12.83
C TYR A 41 -1.80 -14.85 -12.57
N TYR A 42 -1.03 -15.46 -11.71
CA TYR A 42 -1.42 -16.68 -11.01
C TYR A 42 -1.17 -16.51 -9.51
N VAL A 43 -1.97 -17.17 -8.70
CA VAL A 43 -1.74 -17.33 -7.26
C VAL A 43 -1.93 -18.79 -6.89
N TYR A 44 -1.01 -19.30 -6.05
CA TYR A 44 -0.94 -20.69 -5.68
C TYR A 44 -0.73 -20.85 -4.17
N LYS A 45 -1.41 -21.83 -3.59
CA LYS A 45 -1.26 -22.19 -2.20
C LYS A 45 -0.18 -23.24 -2.04
N LEU A 46 0.94 -22.88 -1.42
CA LEU A 46 2.03 -23.80 -1.11
C LEU A 46 1.77 -24.54 0.21
N GLY A 47 1.15 -23.87 1.17
CA GLY A 47 0.76 -24.45 2.45
C GLY A 47 -0.09 -23.45 3.20
N ALA A 48 -1.27 -23.86 3.62
CA ALA A 48 -2.12 -23.05 4.48
C ALA A 48 -3.10 -23.98 5.20
N ARG A 49 -3.44 -23.64 6.43
CA ARG A 49 -4.59 -24.25 7.10
C ARG A 49 -5.85 -23.58 6.57
N ASP A 50 -6.92 -24.39 6.48
CA ASP A 50 -8.15 -24.04 5.77
C ASP A 50 -8.73 -22.64 6.04
N ASN A 51 -9.30 -22.10 5.00
CA ASN A 51 -10.29 -21.02 4.88
C ASN A 51 -9.93 -19.63 5.42
N MET A 52 -9.52 -19.47 6.67
CA MET A 52 -9.25 -18.15 7.23
C MET A 52 -7.91 -17.58 6.78
N SER A 53 -6.88 -18.41 6.71
CA SER A 53 -5.52 -17.97 6.36
C SER A 53 -5.37 -17.65 4.87
N THR A 54 -5.97 -18.47 4.01
CA THR A 54 -5.96 -18.26 2.54
C THR A 54 -6.85 -17.10 2.13
N ARG A 55 -7.95 -16.84 2.84
CA ARG A 55 -8.88 -15.76 2.57
C ARG A 55 -8.22 -14.38 2.58
N TRP A 56 -7.19 -14.19 3.39
CA TRP A 56 -6.45 -12.93 3.50
C TRP A 56 -5.40 -12.72 2.39
N TYR A 57 -5.04 -13.77 1.65
CA TYR A 57 -3.96 -13.72 0.67
C TYR A 57 -4.35 -14.23 -0.71
N LEU A 58 -5.32 -15.13 -0.80
CA LEU A 58 -5.74 -15.79 -2.04
C LEU A 58 -7.26 -15.80 -2.22
N ASP A 59 -8.01 -15.06 -1.43
CA ASP A 59 -9.48 -15.15 -1.44
C ASP A 59 -9.99 -16.60 -1.25
N GLY A 60 -9.19 -17.44 -0.60
CA GLY A 60 -9.51 -18.82 -0.25
C GLY A 60 -9.03 -19.89 -1.24
N HIS A 61 -8.70 -19.58 -2.48
CA HIS A 61 -8.40 -20.55 -3.54
C HIS A 61 -7.22 -20.13 -4.41
N GLU A 62 -6.61 -21.12 -5.07
CA GLU A 62 -5.73 -20.90 -6.19
C GLU A 62 -6.52 -20.30 -7.36
N SER A 63 -5.91 -19.40 -8.10
CA SER A 63 -6.55 -18.82 -9.27
C SER A 63 -5.55 -18.33 -10.31
N PHE A 64 -6.06 -18.20 -11.52
CA PHE A 64 -5.38 -17.57 -12.64
C PHE A 64 -6.34 -16.55 -13.27
N GLY A 65 -5.79 -15.40 -13.67
CA GLY A 65 -6.63 -14.36 -14.24
C GLY A 65 -5.82 -13.19 -14.79
N TYR A 66 -6.50 -12.06 -14.96
CA TYR A 66 -5.85 -10.82 -15.38
C TYR A 66 -6.15 -9.69 -14.38
N VAL A 67 -5.15 -8.86 -14.12
CA VAL A 67 -5.26 -7.69 -13.25
C VAL A 67 -5.49 -6.44 -14.09
N LEU A 68 -4.71 -6.24 -15.15
CA LEU A 68 -4.76 -5.06 -16.00
C LEU A 68 -5.38 -5.38 -17.36
N GLY A 69 -6.04 -4.38 -17.94
CA GLY A 69 -6.60 -4.39 -19.28
C GLY A 69 -7.12 -2.99 -19.60
N ALA A 70 -6.24 -2.10 -20.11
CA ALA A 70 -6.59 -0.72 -20.36
C ALA A 70 -6.03 -0.22 -21.69
N ILE A 71 -6.78 0.70 -22.29
CA ILE A 71 -6.32 1.53 -23.41
C ILE A 71 -5.64 2.77 -22.85
N LYS A 72 -4.46 3.08 -23.37
CA LYS A 72 -3.72 4.29 -23.08
C LYS A 72 -3.88 5.27 -24.24
N ILE A 73 -4.22 6.50 -23.93
CA ILE A 73 -4.37 7.58 -24.90
C ILE A 73 -3.45 8.72 -24.50
N LYS A 74 -2.76 9.28 -25.47
CA LYS A 74 -1.91 10.47 -25.33
C LYS A 74 -2.53 11.62 -26.14
N PRO A 75 -3.48 12.38 -25.57
CA PRO A 75 -4.15 13.46 -26.29
C PRO A 75 -3.18 14.57 -26.72
N THR A 76 -2.25 14.92 -25.84
CA THR A 76 -1.17 15.88 -26.09
C THR A 76 0.15 15.34 -25.54
N GLU A 77 1.27 16.04 -25.80
CA GLU A 77 2.57 15.65 -25.22
C GLU A 77 2.55 15.68 -23.69
N ASN A 78 1.75 16.54 -23.11
CA ASN A 78 1.67 16.79 -21.66
C ASN A 78 0.49 16.08 -20.98
N SER A 79 -0.30 15.29 -21.71
CA SER A 79 -1.47 14.61 -21.13
C SER A 79 -1.50 13.13 -21.44
N ARG A 80 -2.08 12.37 -20.53
CA ARG A 80 -2.30 10.90 -20.62
C ARG A 80 -3.68 10.58 -20.10
N LEU A 81 -4.30 9.59 -20.71
CA LEU A 81 -5.57 9.03 -20.26
C LEU A 81 -5.49 7.50 -20.34
N LYS A 82 -5.91 6.81 -19.30
CA LYS A 82 -6.12 5.37 -19.30
C LYS A 82 -7.60 5.10 -19.11
N ILE A 83 -8.16 4.16 -19.86
CA ILE A 83 -9.55 3.73 -19.77
C ILE A 83 -9.58 2.20 -19.74
N GLY A 84 -10.30 1.64 -18.79
CA GLY A 84 -10.37 0.21 -18.55
C GLY A 84 -9.87 -0.14 -17.16
N ARG A 85 -9.18 -1.28 -17.03
CA ARG A 85 -8.58 -1.71 -15.76
C ARG A 85 -7.09 -1.42 -15.77
N PHE A 86 -6.65 -0.49 -14.94
CA PHE A 86 -5.28 0.01 -14.85
C PHE A 86 -4.72 -0.13 -13.44
N GLY A 87 -3.40 -0.30 -13.33
CA GLY A 87 -2.70 -0.40 -12.06
C GLY A 87 -2.69 0.94 -11.32
N THR A 88 -2.91 0.88 -10.02
CA THR A 88 -2.79 2.02 -9.09
C THR A 88 -1.77 1.75 -7.99
N ASP A 89 -1.10 0.62 -8.01
CA ASP A 89 -0.11 0.23 -7.01
C ASP A 89 1.29 0.71 -7.42
N TYR A 90 1.78 1.75 -6.75
CA TYR A 90 3.10 2.32 -7.05
C TYR A 90 4.25 1.40 -6.63
N SER A 91 4.03 0.47 -5.69
CA SER A 91 5.05 -0.53 -5.30
C SER A 91 5.32 -1.57 -6.40
N TYR A 92 4.45 -1.65 -7.41
CA TYR A 92 4.59 -2.46 -8.62
C TYR A 92 4.94 -1.64 -9.86
N GLY A 93 5.29 -0.35 -9.68
CA GLY A 93 5.64 0.53 -10.81
C GLY A 93 4.46 0.96 -11.68
N SER A 94 3.22 0.69 -11.28
CA SER A 94 2.02 1.08 -12.04
C SER A 94 1.84 2.59 -12.16
N LEU A 95 2.36 3.34 -11.19
CA LEU A 95 2.38 4.79 -11.14
C LEU A 95 3.81 5.28 -10.86
N PRO A 96 4.18 6.47 -11.32
CA PRO A 96 5.57 6.95 -11.22
C PRO A 96 6.00 7.29 -9.80
N TRP A 97 5.05 7.57 -8.91
CA TRP A 97 5.28 7.93 -7.50
C TRP A 97 3.99 7.81 -6.70
N ARG A 98 4.07 8.07 -5.40
CA ARG A 98 2.95 8.01 -4.46
C ARG A 98 2.00 9.20 -4.63
N ILE A 99 1.04 9.11 -5.55
CA ILE A 99 0.03 10.15 -5.82
C ILE A 99 -1.03 10.10 -4.71
N PRO A 100 -1.31 11.21 -4.00
CA PRO A 100 -2.27 11.22 -2.90
C PRO A 100 -3.61 10.58 -3.26
N LEU A 101 -4.08 9.63 -2.45
CA LEU A 101 -5.32 8.87 -2.56
C LEU A 101 -5.48 8.02 -3.84
N ILE A 102 -4.81 8.35 -4.94
CA ILE A 102 -4.87 7.61 -6.21
C ILE A 102 -3.91 6.42 -6.16
N ALA A 103 -2.69 6.64 -5.68
CA ALA A 103 -1.69 5.60 -5.58
C ALA A 103 -1.87 4.77 -4.31
N SER A 104 -1.80 3.47 -4.45
CA SER A 104 -1.80 2.51 -3.35
C SER A 104 -0.46 1.77 -3.27
N SER A 105 -0.22 1.11 -2.16
CA SER A 105 0.88 0.16 -2.00
C SER A 105 0.38 -1.05 -1.25
N SER A 106 0.16 -2.14 -1.96
CA SER A 106 -0.28 -3.38 -1.33
C SER A 106 0.87 -4.14 -0.71
N GLN A 107 2.03 -4.15 -1.35
CA GLN A 107 3.18 -4.99 -1.01
C GLN A 107 2.80 -6.45 -0.76
N ARG A 108 1.78 -6.94 -1.47
CA ARG A 108 1.17 -8.27 -1.34
C ARG A 108 1.49 -9.13 -2.56
N THR A 109 0.85 -10.29 -2.65
CA THR A 109 1.03 -11.25 -3.74
C THR A 109 0.60 -10.68 -5.09
N LEU A 110 -0.46 -9.85 -5.09
CA LEU A 110 -0.98 -9.16 -6.27
C LEU A 110 -1.06 -7.64 -6.03
N PRO A 111 -0.91 -6.82 -7.08
CA PRO A 111 -1.12 -5.38 -7.00
C PRO A 111 -2.61 -5.04 -6.88
N THR A 112 -2.89 -3.83 -6.41
CA THR A 112 -4.21 -3.23 -6.56
C THR A 112 -4.38 -2.62 -7.95
N ALA A 113 -5.58 -2.75 -8.50
CA ALA A 113 -5.97 -2.13 -9.76
C ALA A 113 -7.35 -1.46 -9.64
N SER A 114 -7.56 -0.47 -10.48
CA SER A 114 -8.82 0.28 -10.59
C SER A 114 -9.40 0.11 -11.98
N GLU A 115 -10.72 0.04 -12.09
CA GLU A 115 -11.42 0.07 -13.39
C GLU A 115 -12.22 1.36 -13.50
N GLY A 116 -12.08 2.03 -14.64
CA GLY A 116 -12.69 3.32 -14.92
C GLY A 116 -11.83 4.18 -15.84
N ALA A 117 -11.54 5.41 -15.43
CA ALA A 117 -10.70 6.33 -16.17
C ALA A 117 -9.67 6.99 -15.25
N LEU A 118 -8.42 7.12 -15.71
CA LEU A 118 -7.33 7.82 -15.04
C LEU A 118 -6.70 8.83 -15.99
N GLY A 119 -6.80 10.11 -15.65
CA GLY A 119 -6.23 11.22 -16.40
C GLY A 119 -5.01 11.81 -15.71
N TYR A 120 -4.06 12.24 -16.50
CA TYR A 120 -2.86 12.99 -16.11
C TYR A 120 -2.68 14.20 -17.02
N LEU A 121 -2.28 15.32 -16.45
CA LEU A 121 -1.96 16.55 -17.16
C LEU A 121 -0.75 17.24 -16.48
N ALA A 122 0.35 17.40 -17.19
CA ALA A 122 1.43 18.30 -16.81
C ALA A 122 1.10 19.71 -17.34
N LEU A 123 0.78 20.63 -16.44
CA LEU A 123 0.51 22.01 -16.79
C LEU A 123 1.81 22.76 -17.08
N THR A 124 2.85 22.48 -16.31
CA THR A 124 4.23 22.94 -16.49
C THR A 124 5.18 21.77 -16.18
N PRO A 125 6.49 21.88 -16.43
CA PRO A 125 7.46 20.86 -16.01
C PRO A 125 7.41 20.54 -14.50
N ASN A 126 6.94 21.49 -13.69
CA ASN A 126 6.93 21.39 -12.24
C ASN A 126 5.53 21.18 -11.62
N VAL A 127 4.46 21.29 -12.43
CA VAL A 127 3.07 21.21 -11.92
C VAL A 127 2.30 20.16 -12.69
N GLU A 128 1.76 19.21 -11.98
CA GLU A 128 0.97 18.12 -12.54
C GLU A 128 -0.35 17.90 -11.82
N PHE A 129 -1.34 17.44 -12.57
CA PHE A 129 -2.66 17.10 -12.09
C PHE A 129 -3.01 15.66 -12.46
N TRP A 130 -3.73 15.02 -11.55
CA TRP A 130 -4.26 13.68 -11.70
C TRP A 130 -5.75 13.67 -11.36
N ALA A 131 -6.53 12.95 -12.14
CA ALA A 131 -7.95 12.73 -11.86
C ALA A 131 -8.30 11.27 -12.15
N MET A 132 -9.09 10.65 -11.28
CA MET A 132 -9.53 9.26 -11.49
C MET A 132 -11.02 9.14 -11.18
N TRP A 133 -11.73 8.45 -12.07
CA TRP A 133 -13.08 7.98 -11.85
C TRP A 133 -13.04 6.47 -11.75
N ARG A 134 -13.29 5.93 -10.53
CA ARG A 134 -13.23 4.51 -10.25
C ARG A 134 -14.63 3.95 -10.07
N THR A 135 -14.98 2.95 -10.88
CA THR A 135 -16.25 2.22 -10.81
C THR A 135 -16.11 0.85 -10.17
N ARG A 136 -14.92 0.28 -10.30
CA ARG A 136 -14.56 -1.03 -9.75
C ARG A 136 -13.15 -1.02 -9.20
N VAL A 137 -12.89 -1.92 -8.26
CA VAL A 137 -11.59 -2.10 -7.64
C VAL A 137 -11.21 -3.58 -7.63
N PHE A 138 -9.94 -3.87 -7.91
CA PHE A 138 -9.31 -5.15 -7.69
C PHE A 138 -8.30 -4.99 -6.56
N GLN A 139 -8.57 -5.63 -5.46
CA GLN A 139 -7.65 -5.66 -4.33
C GLN A 139 -6.79 -6.92 -4.38
N TRP A 140 -5.66 -6.89 -3.73
CA TRP A 140 -4.73 -8.02 -3.62
C TRP A 140 -5.37 -9.30 -3.04
N THR A 141 -6.55 -9.22 -2.45
CA THR A 141 -7.34 -10.37 -1.95
C THR A 141 -8.38 -10.88 -2.95
N ASP A 142 -8.55 -10.22 -4.09
CA ASP A 142 -9.65 -10.49 -5.02
C ASP A 142 -9.26 -11.47 -6.15
N SER A 143 -8.27 -12.31 -5.92
CA SER A 143 -7.75 -13.24 -6.94
C SER A 143 -8.80 -14.21 -7.49
N THR A 144 -9.74 -14.62 -6.67
CA THR A 144 -10.81 -15.56 -7.06
C THR A 144 -12.09 -14.84 -7.46
N THR A 145 -12.51 -13.86 -6.67
CA THR A 145 -13.74 -13.07 -6.93
C THR A 145 -13.56 -12.09 -8.09
N GLY A 146 -12.31 -11.78 -8.43
CA GLY A 146 -11.98 -10.82 -9.48
C GLY A 146 -12.29 -9.39 -9.07
N ILE A 147 -12.48 -8.53 -10.08
CA ILE A 147 -12.74 -7.11 -9.82
C ILE A 147 -14.15 -6.90 -9.27
N ARG A 148 -14.23 -6.15 -8.17
CA ARG A 148 -15.49 -5.84 -7.49
C ARG A 148 -15.98 -4.44 -7.85
N ASN A 149 -17.31 -4.27 -7.90
CA ASN A 149 -17.89 -2.93 -7.95
C ASN A 149 -17.44 -2.10 -6.76
N GLU A 150 -17.15 -0.82 -6.98
CA GLU A 150 -16.97 0.13 -5.90
C GLU A 150 -18.30 0.20 -5.11
N GLY A 151 -18.30 -0.32 -3.91
CA GLY A 151 -19.51 -0.49 -3.12
C GLY A 151 -19.24 -0.28 -1.64
N VAL A 152 -20.31 -0.17 -0.89
CA VAL A 152 -20.29 0.09 0.54
C VAL A 152 -21.19 -0.87 1.28
N TYR A 153 -20.71 -1.40 2.38
CA TYR A 153 -21.54 -2.12 3.30
C TYR A 153 -22.52 -1.17 4.00
N ASN A 154 -23.79 -1.36 3.75
CA ASN A 154 -24.85 -0.62 4.42
C ASN A 154 -25.16 -1.30 5.76
N SER A 155 -24.70 -0.71 6.84
CA SER A 155 -24.88 -1.25 8.20
C SER A 155 -26.36 -1.33 8.64
N LYS A 156 -27.26 -0.57 7.99
CA LYS A 156 -28.70 -0.57 8.32
C LYS A 156 -29.45 -1.72 7.68
N THR A 157 -29.04 -2.11 6.47
CA THR A 157 -29.70 -3.17 5.70
C THR A 157 -28.96 -4.50 5.75
N GLY A 158 -27.71 -4.50 6.23
CA GLY A 158 -26.83 -5.68 6.21
C GLY A 158 -26.35 -6.09 4.80
N GLN A 159 -26.53 -5.24 3.81
CA GLN A 159 -26.21 -5.52 2.41
C GLN A 159 -25.14 -4.59 1.89
N TYR A 160 -24.44 -5.02 0.83
CA TYR A 160 -23.55 -4.13 0.07
C TYR A 160 -24.38 -3.33 -0.92
N ASP A 161 -24.29 -2.00 -0.81
CA ASP A 161 -24.76 -1.11 -1.87
C ASP A 161 -23.68 -1.08 -2.96
N HIS A 162 -23.97 -1.72 -4.07
CA HIS A 162 -23.12 -1.76 -5.24
C HIS A 162 -23.43 -0.56 -6.14
N HIS A 163 -22.42 -0.07 -6.89
CA HIS A 163 -22.51 1.07 -7.80
C HIS A 163 -22.47 2.47 -7.16
N ARG A 164 -21.53 2.64 -6.25
CA ARG A 164 -21.14 3.96 -5.74
C ARG A 164 -19.74 4.35 -6.27
N PRO A 165 -19.62 4.82 -7.51
CA PRO A 165 -18.32 5.22 -8.04
C PRO A 165 -17.66 6.27 -7.18
N ARG A 166 -16.33 6.29 -7.22
CA ARG A 166 -15.52 7.24 -6.47
C ARG A 166 -14.72 8.13 -7.40
N ALA A 167 -14.79 9.43 -7.18
CA ALA A 167 -13.96 10.42 -7.83
C ALA A 167 -12.72 10.70 -6.99
N PHE A 168 -11.60 10.90 -7.67
CA PHE A 168 -10.33 11.31 -7.07
C PHE A 168 -9.74 12.45 -7.87
N PHE A 169 -9.00 13.31 -7.19
CA PHE A 169 -8.16 14.30 -7.82
C PHE A 169 -6.89 14.47 -6.99
N ALA A 170 -5.81 14.83 -7.64
CA ALA A 170 -4.58 15.22 -6.98
C ALA A 170 -3.86 16.29 -7.81
N ALA A 171 -3.14 17.16 -7.12
CA ALA A 171 -2.23 18.13 -7.68
C ALA A 171 -0.88 18.00 -7.01
N SER A 172 0.18 18.18 -7.77
CA SER A 172 1.54 18.14 -7.28
C SER A 172 2.36 19.27 -7.90
N TRP A 173 3.17 19.91 -7.07
CA TRP A 173 4.26 20.74 -7.49
C TRP A 173 5.57 20.05 -7.09
N HIS A 174 6.57 20.05 -7.97
CA HIS A 174 7.88 19.49 -7.68
C HIS A 174 9.01 20.25 -8.37
N ASP A 175 10.17 20.23 -7.73
CA ASP A 175 11.46 20.58 -8.30
C ASP A 175 12.45 19.42 -8.12
N GLU A 176 13.73 19.64 -8.35
CA GLU A 176 14.79 18.62 -8.20
C GLU A 176 14.92 18.09 -6.76
N SER A 177 14.51 18.88 -5.78
CA SER A 177 14.71 18.62 -4.35
C SER A 177 13.45 18.43 -3.54
N SER A 178 12.31 18.83 -4.06
CA SER A 178 11.06 18.93 -3.30
C SER A 178 9.87 18.43 -4.08
N ARG A 179 8.90 17.86 -3.37
CA ARG A 179 7.57 17.55 -3.89
C ARG A 179 6.51 17.91 -2.86
N TYR A 180 5.51 18.65 -3.30
CA TYR A 180 4.33 19.03 -2.52
C TYR A 180 3.10 18.51 -3.26
N SER A 181 2.31 17.68 -2.62
CA SER A 181 1.18 17.03 -3.26
C SER A 181 -0.03 17.07 -2.36
N ILE A 182 -1.19 17.32 -2.94
CA ILE A 182 -2.47 17.24 -2.25
C ILE A 182 -3.45 16.49 -3.13
N GLY A 183 -4.29 15.67 -2.52
CA GLY A 183 -5.35 14.96 -3.21
C GLY A 183 -6.61 14.87 -2.38
N GLY A 184 -7.72 14.67 -3.06
CA GLY A 184 -9.03 14.46 -2.47
C GLY A 184 -9.77 13.32 -3.15
N SER A 185 -10.68 12.69 -2.42
CA SER A 185 -11.63 11.75 -3.00
C SER A 185 -13.02 11.95 -2.42
N GLN A 186 -14.02 11.66 -3.25
CA GLN A 186 -15.41 11.67 -2.86
C GLN A 186 -16.12 10.44 -3.41
N GLN A 187 -16.84 9.78 -2.54
CA GLN A 187 -17.83 8.77 -2.87
C GLN A 187 -19.16 9.23 -2.28
N ASN A 188 -20.12 9.50 -3.15
CA ASN A 188 -21.37 10.11 -2.72
C ASN A 188 -22.09 9.26 -1.69
N ASP A 189 -22.54 9.90 -0.60
CA ASP A 189 -23.26 9.28 0.52
C ASP A 189 -22.44 8.21 1.28
N VAL A 190 -21.11 8.23 1.14
CA VAL A 190 -20.21 7.26 1.72
C VAL A 190 -19.05 7.92 2.46
N SER A 191 -18.20 8.65 1.76
CA SER A 191 -17.03 9.28 2.40
C SER A 191 -16.42 10.41 1.58
N ARG A 192 -15.77 11.32 2.30
CA ARG A 192 -14.85 12.32 1.75
C ARG A 192 -13.49 12.16 2.39
N GLN A 193 -12.45 12.33 1.60
CA GLN A 193 -11.08 12.14 2.07
C GLN A 193 -10.17 13.20 1.46
N VAL A 194 -9.14 13.57 2.22
CA VAL A 194 -8.06 14.44 1.77
C VAL A 194 -6.73 13.89 2.27
N GLN A 195 -5.70 13.98 1.43
CA GLN A 195 -4.34 13.56 1.76
C GLN A 195 -3.35 14.59 1.23
N GLY A 196 -2.39 14.95 2.07
CA GLY A 196 -1.22 15.75 1.69
C GLY A 196 0.06 14.94 1.85
N ILE A 197 0.99 15.10 0.92
CA ILE A 197 2.32 14.50 0.97
C ILE A 197 3.34 15.60 0.68
N PHE A 198 4.33 15.70 1.56
CA PHE A 198 5.44 16.61 1.42
C PHE A 198 6.73 15.81 1.46
N GLU A 199 7.63 16.07 0.51
CA GLU A 199 8.97 15.50 0.44
C GLU A 199 9.98 16.60 0.16
N LYS A 200 11.08 16.57 0.89
CA LYS A 200 12.22 17.48 0.70
C LYS A 200 13.52 16.71 0.84
N ARG A 201 14.38 16.85 -0.17
CA ARG A 201 15.76 16.35 -0.15
C ARG A 201 16.72 17.55 -0.15
N ILE A 202 17.65 17.53 0.77
CA ILE A 202 18.71 18.51 0.91
C ILE A 202 20.03 17.78 0.61
N PRO A 203 20.65 17.99 -0.56
CA PRO A 203 21.99 17.47 -0.81
C PRO A 203 22.97 18.15 0.12
N LEU A 204 23.93 17.40 0.61
CA LEU A 204 25.06 17.85 1.38
C LEU A 204 26.34 17.50 0.60
N ASP A 205 27.48 18.01 1.08
CA ASP A 205 28.76 17.72 0.43
C ASP A 205 29.13 16.22 0.54
N ASP A 206 30.05 15.77 -0.31
CA ASP A 206 30.65 14.42 -0.30
C ASP A 206 29.65 13.24 -0.44
N GLY A 207 28.53 13.45 -1.16
CA GLY A 207 27.54 12.41 -1.41
C GLY A 207 26.58 12.13 -0.26
N TYR A 208 26.57 12.99 0.75
CA TYR A 208 25.58 12.97 1.82
C TYR A 208 24.29 13.69 1.40
N ALA A 209 23.17 13.32 2.00
CA ALA A 209 21.90 14.02 1.84
C ALA A 209 20.98 13.82 3.05
N LEU A 210 20.13 14.81 3.30
CA LEU A 210 18.99 14.67 4.20
C LEU A 210 17.70 14.60 3.38
N LYS A 211 16.78 13.71 3.75
CA LYS A 211 15.44 13.64 3.19
C LYS A 211 14.41 13.67 4.31
N GLY A 212 13.45 14.57 4.20
CA GLY A 212 12.26 14.61 5.06
C GLY A 212 11.03 14.25 4.25
N GLU A 213 10.16 13.44 4.82
CA GLU A 213 8.86 13.06 4.24
C GLU A 213 7.78 13.25 5.30
N LEU A 214 6.68 13.90 4.94
CA LEU A 214 5.53 14.11 5.80
C LEU A 214 4.26 13.74 5.03
N LEU A 215 3.38 13.00 5.68
CA LEU A 215 2.06 12.65 5.17
C LEU A 215 1.00 13.05 6.19
N GLY A 216 -0.02 13.75 5.72
CA GLY A 216 -1.25 14.04 6.45
C GLY A 216 -2.44 13.45 5.71
N PHE A 217 -3.39 12.89 6.45
CA PHE A 217 -4.60 12.31 5.88
C PHE A 217 -5.78 12.58 6.81
N TYR A 218 -6.94 12.86 6.23
CA TYR A 218 -8.21 12.97 6.93
C TYR A 218 -9.33 12.33 6.10
N ALA A 219 -10.22 11.60 6.77
CA ALA A 219 -11.42 11.02 6.18
C ALA A 219 -12.63 11.26 7.07
N ARG A 220 -13.78 11.51 6.42
CA ARG A 220 -15.10 11.60 7.06
C ARG A 220 -16.06 10.66 6.36
N LEU A 221 -16.75 9.84 7.16
CA LEU A 221 -17.81 8.96 6.70
C LEU A 221 -19.13 9.72 6.60
N GLU A 222 -19.91 9.43 5.55
CA GLU A 222 -21.19 10.08 5.27
C GLU A 222 -22.28 9.02 5.07
N GLY A 223 -23.52 9.43 5.18
CA GLY A 223 -24.72 8.68 4.82
C GLY A 223 -24.70 7.19 5.20
N LEU A 224 -24.56 6.35 4.19
CA LEU A 224 -24.60 4.89 4.33
C LEU A 224 -23.49 4.29 5.20
N SER A 225 -22.32 4.95 5.23
CA SER A 225 -21.16 4.48 5.99
C SER A 225 -21.08 5.04 7.40
N ARG A 226 -21.97 5.95 7.78
CA ARG A 226 -21.98 6.47 9.15
C ARG A 226 -22.38 5.39 10.13
N SER A 227 -21.58 5.25 11.18
CA SER A 227 -21.86 4.39 12.32
C SER A 227 -22.43 5.20 13.48
N SER A 228 -23.37 4.64 14.22
CA SER A 228 -23.85 5.19 15.49
C SER A 228 -22.96 4.82 16.68
N THR A 229 -22.05 3.84 16.52
CA THR A 229 -21.24 3.26 17.60
C THR A 229 -19.74 3.40 17.40
N GLN A 230 -19.30 3.82 16.19
CA GLN A 230 -17.89 3.98 15.85
C GLN A 230 -17.63 5.41 15.38
N PRO A 231 -16.41 5.92 15.52
CA PRO A 231 -16.04 7.23 14.97
C PRO A 231 -16.34 7.32 13.47
N ASN A 232 -16.92 8.44 13.06
CA ASN A 232 -17.25 8.71 11.66
C ASN A 232 -16.18 9.53 10.94
N GLU A 233 -15.09 9.82 11.60
CA GLU A 233 -13.95 10.52 11.04
C GLU A 233 -12.65 9.94 11.58
N THR A 234 -11.58 10.10 10.83
CA THR A 234 -10.23 9.70 11.24
C THR A 234 -9.19 10.59 10.62
N GLY A 235 -8.11 10.81 11.33
CA GLY A 235 -6.95 11.54 10.87
C GLY A 235 -5.69 10.71 11.06
N LEU A 236 -4.73 10.92 10.16
CA LEU A 236 -3.40 10.31 10.22
C LEU A 236 -2.35 11.38 9.95
N VAL A 237 -1.28 11.35 10.71
CA VAL A 237 -0.04 12.04 10.39
C VAL A 237 1.11 11.05 10.50
N SER A 238 2.04 11.07 9.54
CA SER A 238 3.26 10.28 9.60
C SER A 238 4.42 11.03 8.98
N ALA A 239 5.62 10.81 9.51
CA ALA A 239 6.85 11.44 9.03
C ALA A 239 8.00 10.45 9.02
N GLN A 240 8.94 10.66 8.11
CA GLN A 240 10.23 9.99 8.10
C GLN A 240 11.33 10.99 7.77
N PHE A 241 12.43 10.87 8.50
CA PHE A 241 13.68 11.55 8.20
C PHE A 241 14.74 10.51 7.85
N THR A 242 15.46 10.76 6.78
CA THR A 242 16.51 9.87 6.28
C THR A 242 17.80 10.68 6.07
N TRP A 243 18.88 10.22 6.69
CA TRP A 243 20.22 10.69 6.40
C TRP A 243 20.92 9.67 5.51
N SER A 244 21.31 10.08 4.33
CA SER A 244 21.99 9.25 3.33
C SER A 244 23.48 9.53 3.34
N ALA A 245 24.26 8.48 3.18
CA ALA A 245 25.72 8.50 3.10
C ALA A 245 26.21 7.54 2.00
N PRO A 246 27.48 7.58 1.58
CA PRO A 246 28.01 6.65 0.55
C PRO A 246 27.84 5.17 0.91
N TRP A 247 27.88 4.82 2.19
CA TRP A 247 27.71 3.43 2.66
C TRP A 247 26.23 3.00 2.84
N GLY A 248 25.26 3.90 2.71
CA GLY A 248 23.84 3.58 2.92
C GLY A 248 23.05 4.73 3.52
N SER A 249 22.10 4.44 4.42
CA SER A 249 21.30 5.46 5.08
C SER A 249 20.84 5.07 6.48
N LEU A 250 20.67 6.08 7.33
CA LEU A 250 19.95 5.97 8.62
C LEU A 250 18.60 6.65 8.46
N PHE A 251 17.57 6.09 9.08
CA PHE A 251 16.26 6.72 9.09
C PHE A 251 15.58 6.61 10.45
N ALA A 252 14.72 7.59 10.73
CA ALA A 252 13.81 7.58 11.86
C ALA A 252 12.43 7.99 11.35
N SER A 253 11.39 7.33 11.82
CA SER A 253 10.03 7.62 11.41
C SER A 253 9.04 7.50 12.56
N GLY A 254 7.92 8.22 12.46
CA GLY A 254 6.84 8.17 13.41
C GLY A 254 5.50 8.40 12.73
N GLY A 255 4.44 7.91 13.35
CA GLY A 255 3.09 8.11 12.87
C GLY A 255 2.06 8.03 13.99
N TYR A 256 0.95 8.74 13.77
CA TYR A 256 -0.22 8.71 14.63
C TYR A 256 -1.48 8.56 13.80
N LEU A 257 -2.29 7.57 14.12
CA LEU A 257 -3.63 7.35 13.58
C LEU A 257 -4.65 7.60 14.69
N GLN A 258 -5.57 8.52 14.47
CA GLN A 258 -6.56 8.93 15.46
C GLN A 258 -7.59 7.83 15.75
N HIS A 259 -8.24 7.31 14.71
CA HIS A 259 -9.22 6.23 14.76
C HIS A 259 -8.91 5.20 13.69
N ALA A 260 -9.17 3.92 13.95
CA ALA A 260 -8.99 2.88 12.95
C ALA A 260 -9.78 3.18 11.68
N MET A 261 -9.13 3.04 10.52
CA MET A 261 -9.79 3.21 9.22
C MET A 261 -10.69 2.02 8.94
N ASN A 262 -11.92 2.27 8.55
CA ASN A 262 -12.85 1.23 8.14
C ASN A 262 -12.85 1.04 6.61
N GLY A 263 -13.57 0.03 6.10
CA GLY A 263 -13.59 -0.30 4.69
C GLY A 263 -14.21 0.75 3.74
N ALA A 264 -14.81 1.83 4.28
CA ALA A 264 -15.29 2.95 3.46
C ALA A 264 -14.21 4.01 3.19
N VAL A 265 -13.08 3.92 3.89
CA VAL A 265 -11.87 4.69 3.60
C VAL A 265 -11.08 3.90 2.56
N VAL A 266 -10.68 4.53 1.46
CA VAL A 266 -9.85 3.85 0.44
C VAL A 266 -8.57 3.34 1.07
N ASP A 267 -7.97 2.33 0.44
CA ASP A 267 -6.68 1.75 0.79
C ASP A 267 -5.58 2.83 0.77
N THR A 268 -5.63 3.66 1.77
CA THR A 268 -4.67 4.72 1.98
C THR A 268 -3.47 4.09 2.68
N ASP A 269 -2.32 4.31 2.10
CA ASP A 269 -1.09 3.98 2.77
C ASP A 269 -1.01 4.71 4.11
N ILE A 270 -0.89 3.96 5.20
CA ILE A 270 -0.75 4.50 6.56
C ILE A 270 0.57 5.29 6.72
N GLY A 271 1.44 5.25 5.70
CA GLY A 271 2.71 5.93 5.74
C GLY A 271 3.72 5.24 6.66
N TYR A 272 4.50 6.04 7.33
CA TYR A 272 5.56 5.56 8.22
C TYR A 272 5.06 5.35 9.66
N PRO A 273 5.71 4.50 10.44
CA PRO A 273 6.75 3.54 10.09
C PRO A 273 6.22 2.34 9.31
N PHE A 274 7.11 1.55 8.72
CA PHE A 274 6.77 0.36 7.97
C PHE A 274 6.96 -0.92 8.81
N SER A 275 5.99 -1.83 8.75
CA SER A 275 6.07 -3.18 9.34
C SER A 275 5.21 -4.14 8.52
N LEU A 276 5.68 -5.35 8.29
CA LEU A 276 4.93 -6.42 7.67
C LEU A 276 4.03 -7.17 8.66
N SER A 277 4.44 -7.26 9.93
CA SER A 277 3.81 -8.09 10.94
C SER A 277 2.86 -7.34 11.88
N LEU A 278 3.18 -6.09 12.26
CA LEU A 278 2.37 -5.30 13.18
C LEU A 278 1.27 -4.53 12.45
N ASP A 279 0.04 -4.71 12.92
CA ASP A 279 -1.11 -3.95 12.43
C ASP A 279 -1.11 -2.55 13.07
N ARG A 280 -0.96 -1.51 12.23
CA ARG A 280 -0.99 -0.12 12.64
C ARG A 280 -2.34 0.57 12.42
N ASN A 281 -3.30 -0.14 11.83
CA ASN A 281 -4.66 0.35 11.65
C ASN A 281 -5.50 0.06 12.90
N ARG A 282 -5.17 0.73 14.00
CA ARG A 282 -5.81 0.58 15.30
C ARG A 282 -6.16 1.93 15.89
N GLU A 283 -7.06 1.93 16.84
CA GLU A 283 -7.54 3.12 17.55
C GLU A 283 -6.41 3.83 18.30
N GLY A 284 -6.23 5.13 18.06
CA GLY A 284 -5.23 5.96 18.72
C GLY A 284 -3.79 5.46 18.56
N MET A 285 -3.47 4.85 17.41
CA MET A 285 -2.20 4.16 17.17
C MET A 285 -1.05 5.15 17.01
N GLN A 286 -0.08 5.06 17.87
CA GLN A 286 1.23 5.69 17.77
C GLN A 286 2.26 4.64 17.34
N SER A 287 3.14 5.00 16.44
CA SER A 287 4.18 4.10 15.92
C SER A 287 5.49 4.84 15.72
N TRP A 288 6.59 4.21 16.07
CA TRP A 288 7.94 4.76 15.96
C TRP A 288 8.89 3.70 15.41
N GLN A 289 9.78 4.09 14.53
CA GLN A 289 10.78 3.22 13.94
C GLN A 289 12.09 3.97 13.75
N ALA A 290 13.20 3.30 13.94
CA ALA A 290 14.51 3.74 13.48
C ALA A 290 15.13 2.58 12.69
N GLY A 291 16.00 2.88 11.74
CA GLY A 291 16.59 1.81 10.96
C GLY A 291 17.81 2.25 10.18
N VAL A 292 18.45 1.25 9.61
CA VAL A 292 19.61 1.40 8.74
C VAL A 292 19.37 0.62 7.44
N ASN A 293 19.69 1.25 6.31
CA ASN A 293 19.90 0.58 5.03
C ASN A 293 21.40 0.60 4.79
N TYR A 294 22.04 -0.55 4.87
CA TYR A 294 23.49 -0.69 4.70
C TYR A 294 23.79 -1.27 3.32
N ARG A 295 24.59 -0.54 2.55
CA ARG A 295 25.07 -0.97 1.23
C ARG A 295 26.30 -1.83 1.41
N VAL A 296 26.12 -3.15 1.33
CA VAL A 296 27.21 -4.13 1.43
C VAL A 296 28.09 -4.10 0.19
N THR A 297 27.44 -4.05 -0.98
CA THR A 297 28.05 -3.80 -2.30
C THR A 297 27.15 -2.85 -3.08
N PRO A 298 27.56 -2.33 -4.24
CA PRO A 298 26.68 -1.54 -5.10
C PRO A 298 25.34 -2.26 -5.38
N GLN A 299 25.38 -3.57 -5.54
CA GLN A 299 24.22 -4.42 -5.88
C GLN A 299 23.41 -4.88 -4.67
N LEU A 300 24.04 -4.96 -3.48
CA LEU A 300 23.46 -5.58 -2.29
C LEU A 300 23.21 -4.55 -1.17
N THR A 301 21.95 -4.37 -0.82
CA THR A 301 21.55 -3.54 0.32
C THR A 301 20.84 -4.39 1.38
N MET A 302 21.21 -4.21 2.64
CA MET A 302 20.56 -4.82 3.80
C MET A 302 19.85 -3.76 4.64
N THR A 303 18.64 -4.06 5.08
CA THR A 303 17.84 -3.19 5.94
C THR A 303 17.63 -3.86 7.30
N PHE A 304 17.74 -3.09 8.36
CA PHE A 304 17.39 -3.48 9.72
C PHE A 304 16.62 -2.36 10.40
N ALA A 305 15.39 -2.65 10.89
CA ALA A 305 14.52 -1.62 11.41
C ALA A 305 13.58 -2.14 12.53
N PRO A 306 13.90 -1.91 13.80
CA PRO A 306 12.97 -2.10 14.90
C PRO A 306 11.81 -1.09 14.82
N VAL A 307 10.62 -1.53 15.23
CA VAL A 307 9.41 -0.72 15.31
C VAL A 307 8.70 -0.94 16.63
N VAL A 308 8.22 0.12 17.24
CA VAL A 308 7.37 0.07 18.44
C VAL A 308 6.02 0.72 18.14
N THR A 309 4.95 0.14 18.69
CA THR A 309 3.59 0.64 18.52
C THR A 309 2.85 0.70 19.84
N ARG A 310 1.94 1.67 19.96
CA ARG A 310 1.03 1.79 21.09
C ARG A 310 -0.31 2.34 20.63
N GLY A 311 -1.38 1.67 21.02
CA GLY A 311 -2.75 2.08 20.66
C GLY A 311 -3.77 1.30 21.48
N TYR A 312 -4.98 1.20 20.93
CA TYR A 312 -6.10 0.50 21.58
C TYR A 312 -6.76 -0.47 20.62
N GLU A 313 -7.39 -1.51 21.15
CA GLU A 313 -8.05 -2.55 20.37
C GLU A 313 -9.30 -2.02 19.66
N SER A 314 -10.03 -1.10 20.32
CA SER A 314 -11.27 -0.50 19.81
C SER A 314 -11.42 0.96 20.23
N SER A 315 -12.41 1.64 19.65
CA SER A 315 -12.77 3.02 19.97
C SER A 315 -13.18 3.24 21.45
N GLN A 316 -13.60 2.19 22.14
CA GLN A 316 -13.91 2.24 23.57
C GLN A 316 -12.64 2.37 24.44
N ARG A 317 -11.45 2.11 23.89
CA ARG A 317 -10.13 2.22 24.54
C ARG A 317 -9.99 1.38 25.83
N ALA A 318 -10.80 0.32 25.98
CA ALA A 318 -10.76 -0.54 27.15
C ALA A 318 -9.49 -1.40 27.21
N VAL A 319 -8.98 -1.83 26.06
CA VAL A 319 -7.80 -2.69 25.95
C VAL A 319 -6.68 -1.94 25.24
N GLN A 320 -5.56 -1.74 25.96
CA GLN A 320 -4.37 -1.13 25.39
C GLN A 320 -3.55 -2.18 24.65
N ILE A 321 -3.03 -1.81 23.48
CA ILE A 321 -2.11 -2.61 22.66
C ILE A 321 -0.72 -1.97 22.71
N LYS A 322 0.30 -2.79 22.94
CA LYS A 322 1.72 -2.42 22.83
C LYS A 322 2.40 -3.43 21.91
N GLY A 323 2.99 -2.96 20.83
CA GLY A 323 3.70 -3.79 19.86
C GLY A 323 5.20 -3.50 19.82
N LEU A 324 5.96 -4.55 19.59
CA LEU A 324 7.39 -4.49 19.27
C LEU A 324 7.61 -5.37 18.03
N GLY A 325 8.20 -4.81 16.99
CA GLY A 325 8.53 -5.53 15.75
C GLY A 325 9.97 -5.32 15.35
N LEU A 326 10.47 -6.23 14.53
CA LEU A 326 11.81 -6.18 13.98
C LEU A 326 11.74 -6.62 12.51
N LEU A 327 12.04 -5.68 11.61
CA LEU A 327 12.14 -5.90 10.17
C LEU A 327 13.61 -6.09 9.79
N GLY A 328 13.91 -7.15 9.07
CA GLY A 328 15.14 -7.34 8.32
C GLY A 328 14.81 -7.53 6.84
N ALA A 329 15.57 -6.92 5.94
CA ALA A 329 15.39 -7.10 4.51
C ALA A 329 16.71 -7.10 3.75
N ILE A 330 16.71 -7.76 2.59
CA ILE A 330 17.81 -7.82 1.65
C ILE A 330 17.26 -7.45 0.28
N ASN A 331 17.93 -6.54 -0.40
CA ASN A 331 17.66 -6.19 -1.79
C ASN A 331 18.92 -6.42 -2.61
N TYR A 332 18.83 -7.23 -3.65
CA TYR A 332 19.93 -7.56 -4.55
C TYR A 332 19.54 -7.30 -5.99
N ARG A 333 20.32 -6.48 -6.69
CA ARG A 333 20.13 -6.17 -8.12
C ARG A 333 21.26 -6.78 -8.93
N ILE A 334 20.90 -7.52 -9.97
CA ILE A 334 21.85 -8.06 -10.94
C ILE A 334 22.18 -6.95 -11.93
N GLU A 335 23.47 -6.60 -12.03
CA GLU A 335 23.93 -5.48 -12.90
C GLU A 335 24.59 -5.95 -14.20
N GLU A 336 24.85 -7.26 -14.34
CA GLU A 336 25.56 -7.81 -15.51
C GLU A 336 25.00 -9.19 -15.90
N GLY A 337 25.18 -9.55 -17.19
CA GLY A 337 24.84 -10.86 -17.74
C GLY A 337 23.40 -10.98 -18.23
N PRO A 338 22.92 -12.21 -18.50
CA PRO A 338 21.61 -12.46 -19.10
C PRO A 338 20.42 -11.99 -18.27
N LEU A 339 20.62 -11.78 -16.98
CA LEU A 339 19.60 -11.36 -16.01
C LEU A 339 19.85 -9.93 -15.50
N GLU A 340 20.61 -9.12 -16.25
CA GLU A 340 20.84 -7.71 -15.93
C GLU A 340 19.49 -6.99 -15.72
N GLY A 341 19.39 -6.23 -14.63
CA GLY A 341 18.17 -5.54 -14.24
C GLY A 341 17.24 -6.33 -13.32
N MET A 342 17.47 -7.65 -13.15
CA MET A 342 16.70 -8.44 -12.18
C MET A 342 16.93 -7.93 -10.76
N ASN A 343 15.83 -7.75 -10.04
CA ASN A 343 15.82 -7.37 -8.63
C ASN A 343 15.26 -8.49 -7.77
N ILE A 344 15.99 -8.89 -6.73
CA ILE A 344 15.60 -9.90 -5.75
C ILE A 344 15.45 -9.22 -4.41
N PHE A 345 14.25 -9.27 -3.86
CA PHE A 345 13.94 -8.73 -2.53
C PHE A 345 13.53 -9.86 -1.59
N LEU A 346 14.13 -9.91 -0.41
CA LEU A 346 13.76 -10.80 0.68
C LEU A 346 13.58 -9.96 1.95
N ALA A 347 12.45 -10.11 2.63
CA ALA A 347 12.20 -9.47 3.91
C ALA A 347 11.63 -10.47 4.91
N ALA A 348 12.03 -10.31 6.16
CA ALA A 348 11.47 -11.01 7.31
C ALA A 348 11.13 -9.99 8.41
N ASP A 349 9.95 -10.11 8.96
CA ASP A 349 9.46 -9.25 10.05
C ASP A 349 8.91 -10.14 11.17
N LYS A 350 9.36 -9.88 12.40
CA LYS A 350 8.85 -10.54 13.60
C LYS A 350 8.26 -9.51 14.53
N GLY A 351 6.99 -9.67 14.86
CA GLY A 351 6.26 -8.78 15.76
C GLY A 351 5.68 -9.50 16.96
N ARG A 352 5.58 -8.77 18.07
CA ARG A 352 4.90 -9.20 19.29
C ARG A 352 3.98 -8.09 19.75
N GLU A 353 2.74 -8.43 20.05
CA GLU A 353 1.77 -7.53 20.68
C GLU A 353 1.40 -8.02 22.07
N LYS A 354 1.32 -7.10 23.02
CA LYS A 354 0.74 -7.28 24.34
C LYS A 354 -0.59 -6.57 24.39
N ARG A 355 -1.63 -7.26 24.87
CA ARG A 355 -3.02 -6.80 24.94
C ARG A 355 -3.63 -7.21 26.29
N ASP A 356 -3.44 -6.37 27.28
CA ASP A 356 -3.89 -6.67 28.63
C ASP A 356 -5.42 -6.68 28.70
N GLY A 357 -6.02 -7.83 29.05
CA GLY A 357 -7.49 -8.02 29.19
C GLY A 357 -8.26 -8.19 27.86
N SER A 358 -7.57 -8.46 26.75
CA SER A 358 -8.23 -8.74 25.47
C SER A 358 -8.85 -10.14 25.44
N ALA A 359 -10.08 -10.25 24.89
CA ALA A 359 -10.71 -11.53 24.59
C ALA A 359 -9.93 -12.38 23.57
N LEU A 360 -9.04 -11.75 22.78
CA LEU A 360 -8.16 -12.41 21.81
C LEU A 360 -6.87 -12.94 22.45
N GLY A 361 -6.70 -12.78 23.78
CA GLY A 361 -5.52 -13.17 24.53
C GLY A 361 -4.51 -12.04 24.74
N ASP A 362 -3.72 -12.19 25.81
CA ASP A 362 -2.85 -11.11 26.29
C ASP A 362 -1.60 -10.90 25.42
N ARG A 363 -1.21 -11.90 24.63
CA ARG A 363 0.01 -11.85 23.80
C ARG A 363 -0.22 -12.51 22.45
N LEU A 364 0.12 -11.79 21.39
CA LEU A 364 0.14 -12.29 20.02
C LEU A 364 1.57 -12.16 19.46
N ASN A 365 2.04 -13.23 18.84
CA ASN A 365 3.31 -13.23 18.13
C ASN A 365 3.04 -13.38 16.64
N TYR A 366 3.71 -12.57 15.85
CA TYR A 366 3.59 -12.57 14.39
C TYR A 366 4.97 -12.76 13.78
N TRP A 367 5.02 -13.42 12.67
CA TRP A 367 6.15 -13.34 11.76
C TRP A 367 5.65 -13.36 10.33
N ASP A 368 6.33 -12.66 9.47
CA ASP A 368 6.04 -12.58 8.05
C ASP A 368 7.34 -12.67 7.28
N VAL A 369 7.39 -13.50 6.24
CA VAL A 369 8.53 -13.58 5.32
C VAL A 369 8.00 -13.36 3.93
N LYS A 370 8.62 -12.45 3.20
CA LYS A 370 8.28 -12.12 1.82
C LYS A 370 9.52 -12.23 0.96
N MET A 371 9.38 -12.91 -0.17
CA MET A 371 10.36 -12.88 -1.25
C MET A 371 9.67 -12.40 -2.52
N SER A 372 10.32 -11.53 -3.27
CA SER A 372 9.89 -11.15 -4.61
C SER A 372 11.09 -11.13 -5.56
N ILE A 373 10.84 -11.53 -6.79
CA ILE A 373 11.77 -11.43 -7.91
C ILE A 373 11.06 -10.64 -8.99
N GLN A 374 11.68 -9.55 -9.42
CA GLN A 374 11.18 -8.73 -10.51
C GLN A 374 12.23 -8.66 -11.61
N TYR A 375 11.80 -8.84 -12.83
CA TYR A 375 12.64 -8.73 -14.01
C TYR A 375 11.88 -8.01 -15.12
N ASP A 376 12.42 -6.88 -15.53
CA ASP A 376 11.86 -6.06 -16.61
C ASP A 376 12.63 -6.37 -17.90
N PHE A 377 11.93 -6.77 -18.94
CA PHE A 377 12.52 -7.04 -20.25
C PHE A 377 11.75 -6.34 -21.36
N MET A 378 12.46 -5.95 -22.40
CA MET A 378 11.87 -5.28 -23.56
C MET A 378 11.72 -6.28 -24.70
N LEU A 379 10.50 -6.51 -25.14
CA LEU A 379 10.23 -7.22 -26.40
C LEU A 379 10.44 -6.21 -27.56
N ARG A 380 11.38 -6.50 -28.44
CA ARG A 380 11.67 -5.71 -29.64
C ARG A 380 10.87 -6.24 -30.82
#